data_9164c29a7ff84cfd6f8007f9e672ed3e
#
_entry.id   9164c29a7ff84cfd6f8007f9e672ed3e
#
_cell.length_a   1.000
_cell.length_b   1.000
_cell.length_c   1.000
_cell.angle_alpha   90.00
_cell.angle_beta   90.00
_cell.angle_gamma   90.00
#
_symmetry.space_group_name_H-M   'P 1'
#
loop_
_entity.id
_entity.type
_entity.pdbx_description
1 polymer ?
#
loop_
_entity_poly.entity_id
_entity_poly.type
_entity_poly.pdbx_seq_one_letter_code
_entity_poly.pdbx_strand_id
1 'polypeptide(L)'
;MNHAISTFTATSASTSAAAVATQPSLVGLVVPDFTAPTTGGDFVLSAHLGHPVVLYFYPKDNTPGCTTQAQQFRDLHAEFIKAGCVVLGVSRDSLKSHENFKAKFGLPFELVSDIEGTVCRMFDVVKNKMLYGKKVLGIERSTFLIDATGVLRHEWRATKADGNAAAVLD
;
A
#
# COMPACT_ATOMS: atom_id res chain seq x y z
N MET A 1 10.72 21.42 -3.16
CA MET A 1 10.52 20.22 -2.43
C MET A 1 9.24 20.22 -1.68
N ASN A 2 8.93 21.23 -0.97
CA ASN A 2 7.74 21.25 -0.16
C ASN A 2 6.46 21.27 -0.97
N HIS A 3 6.56 21.68 -2.20
CA HIS A 3 5.39 21.73 -3.05
C HIS A 3 4.77 20.37 -3.30
N ALA A 4 5.60 19.36 -3.39
CA ALA A 4 5.11 18.03 -3.69
C ALA A 4 4.24 17.50 -2.56
N ILE A 5 4.62 17.79 -1.34
CA ILE A 5 3.87 17.34 -0.18
C ILE A 5 2.50 17.99 -0.14
N SER A 6 2.47 19.29 -0.37
CA SER A 6 1.22 19.98 -0.39
C SER A 6 0.29 19.49 -1.48
N THR A 7 0.83 19.22 -2.62
CA THR A 7 0.02 18.75 -3.73
C THR A 7 -0.60 17.41 -3.45
N PHE A 8 0.19 16.52 -2.87
CA PHE A 8 -0.31 15.18 -2.60
C PHE A 8 -1.38 15.16 -1.52
N THR A 9 -1.23 15.97 -0.49
CA THR A 9 -2.21 15.99 0.59
C THR A 9 -3.42 16.85 0.28
N ALA A 10 -3.25 17.87 -0.48
CA ALA A 10 -4.33 18.76 -0.74
C ALA A 10 -5.43 18.17 -1.60
N THR A 11 -5.09 17.18 -2.35
CA THR A 11 -6.06 16.59 -3.24
C THR A 11 -7.27 16.04 -2.52
N SER A 12 -7.07 15.58 -1.34
CA SER A 12 -8.19 15.00 -0.62
C SER A 12 -9.14 16.01 -0.05
N ALA A 13 -8.71 17.19 0.10
CA ALA A 13 -9.54 18.16 0.77
C ALA A 13 -10.55 18.82 -0.14
N SER A 14 -10.28 18.84 -1.36
CA SER A 14 -11.08 19.64 -2.22
C SER A 14 -12.35 19.00 -2.70
N THR A 15 -12.61 17.89 -2.28
CA THR A 15 -13.69 17.29 -2.80
C THR A 15 -14.89 17.52 -2.13
N SER A 16 -15.41 18.48 -2.15
CA SER A 16 -16.57 18.63 -1.48
C SER A 16 -17.63 17.84 -2.15
N ALA A 17 -18.58 18.12 -1.76
CA ALA A 17 -19.72 17.56 -2.06
C ALA A 17 -19.94 16.88 -3.30
N ALA A 18 -19.78 17.53 -4.17
CA ALA A 18 -20.17 17.10 -5.39
C ALA A 18 -19.66 15.80 -5.75
N ALA A 19 -18.72 15.56 -5.24
CA ALA A 19 -18.03 14.52 -5.65
C ALA A 19 -18.62 13.30 -5.47
N VAL A 20 -19.37 13.11 -6.04
CA VAL A 20 -19.93 12.02 -5.94
C VAL A 20 -19.12 10.93 -6.03
N ALA A 21 -18.42 10.79 -6.76
CA ALA A 21 -17.94 9.58 -7.00
C ALA A 21 -16.53 9.43 -6.97
N THR A 22 -15.82 10.06 -7.67
CA THR A 22 -14.48 9.65 -7.93
C THR A 22 -13.52 10.54 -7.24
N GLN A 23 -12.60 9.95 -6.57
CA GLN A 23 -11.43 10.64 -6.06
C GLN A 23 -10.51 10.97 -7.22
N PRO A 24 -9.88 12.13 -7.24
CA PRO A 24 -8.85 12.41 -8.23
C PRO A 24 -7.71 11.41 -8.09
N SER A 25 -7.20 10.98 -9.19
CA SER A 25 -6.06 10.07 -9.17
C SER A 25 -4.81 10.79 -8.66
N LEU A 26 -4.01 10.08 -7.88
CA LEU A 26 -2.73 10.59 -7.41
C LEU A 26 -1.60 10.24 -8.36
N VAL A 27 -1.90 9.55 -9.44
CA VAL A 27 -0.89 9.17 -10.43
C VAL A 27 -0.26 10.42 -11.04
N GLY A 28 1.04 10.42 -11.14
CA GLY A 28 1.80 11.57 -11.66
C GLY A 28 2.30 12.51 -10.60
N LEU A 29 1.87 12.34 -9.36
CA LEU A 29 2.32 13.20 -8.27
C LEU A 29 3.50 12.57 -7.53
N VAL A 30 4.37 13.42 -7.02
CA VAL A 30 5.48 12.96 -6.19
C VAL A 30 4.94 12.53 -4.84
N VAL A 31 5.28 11.32 -4.43
CA VAL A 31 4.83 10.81 -3.14
C VAL A 31 5.66 11.46 -2.04
N PRO A 32 5.03 12.07 -1.02
CA PRO A 32 5.78 12.65 0.09
C PRO A 32 6.60 11.58 0.81
N ASP A 33 7.77 11.96 1.27
CA ASP A 33 8.59 11.02 2.02
C ASP A 33 7.89 10.61 3.30
N PHE A 34 8.08 9.36 3.70
CA PHE A 34 7.53 8.88 4.96
C PHE A 34 8.44 7.80 5.54
N THR A 35 8.32 7.63 6.85
CA THR A 35 9.00 6.57 7.59
C THR A 35 7.94 5.74 8.29
N ALA A 36 8.07 4.44 8.23
CA ALA A 36 7.11 3.55 8.89
C ALA A 36 7.82 2.29 9.38
N PRO A 37 7.38 1.74 10.52
CA PRO A 37 7.98 0.52 11.04
C PRO A 37 7.59 -0.69 10.20
N THR A 38 8.54 -1.58 9.98
CA THR A 38 8.29 -2.82 9.25
C THR A 38 8.88 -3.99 10.01
N THR A 39 8.60 -5.18 9.53
CA THR A 39 9.16 -6.41 10.07
C THR A 39 10.69 -6.48 9.94
N GLY A 40 11.26 -5.64 9.10
CA GLY A 40 12.72 -5.60 8.92
C GLY A 40 13.37 -4.30 9.41
N GLY A 41 12.68 -3.54 10.25
CA GLY A 41 13.17 -2.24 10.71
C GLY A 41 12.41 -1.12 10.00
N ASP A 42 12.78 0.11 10.25
CA ASP A 42 12.05 1.23 9.66
C ASP A 42 12.29 1.33 8.15
N PHE A 43 11.21 1.55 7.44
CA PHE A 43 11.26 1.83 6.01
C PHE A 43 11.18 3.35 5.82
N VAL A 44 12.12 3.90 5.07
CA VAL A 44 12.12 5.32 4.73
C VAL A 44 12.05 5.39 3.20
N LEU A 45 10.99 6.00 2.67
CA LEU A 45 10.79 6.02 1.23
C LEU A 45 11.97 6.66 0.49
N SER A 46 12.46 7.78 0.99
CA SER A 46 13.56 8.49 0.33
C SER A 46 14.85 7.68 0.27
N ALA A 47 15.02 6.72 1.16
CA ALA A 47 16.21 5.86 1.12
C ALA A 47 16.16 4.85 -0.02
N HIS A 48 15.01 4.71 -0.66
CA HIS A 48 14.83 3.76 -1.75
C HIS A 48 14.74 4.44 -3.12
N LEU A 49 15.01 5.74 -3.19
CA LEU A 49 15.07 6.41 -4.47
C LEU A 49 16.14 5.73 -5.33
N GLY A 50 15.83 5.54 -6.59
CA GLY A 50 16.68 4.75 -7.48
C GLY A 50 16.11 3.37 -7.75
N HIS A 51 15.09 2.97 -6.99
CA HIS A 51 14.42 1.68 -7.16
C HIS A 51 12.91 1.89 -7.13
N PRO A 52 12.16 1.22 -8.01
CA PRO A 52 10.69 1.27 -7.90
C PRO A 52 10.23 0.57 -6.62
N VAL A 53 9.14 1.05 -6.06
CA VAL A 53 8.57 0.47 -4.84
C VAL A 53 7.11 0.13 -5.10
N VAL A 54 6.73 -1.09 -4.76
CA VAL A 54 5.33 -1.51 -4.79
C VAL A 54 4.83 -1.54 -3.35
N LEU A 55 3.76 -0.80 -3.09
CA LEU A 55 3.09 -0.84 -1.80
C LEU A 55 1.71 -1.45 -2.04
N TYR A 56 1.44 -2.61 -1.43
CA TYR A 56 0.09 -3.16 -1.53
C TYR A 56 -0.57 -3.09 -0.16
N PHE A 57 -1.72 -2.44 -0.12
CA PHE A 57 -2.49 -2.22 1.11
C PHE A 57 -3.57 -3.29 1.21
N TYR A 58 -3.70 -3.89 2.38
CA TYR A 58 -4.67 -4.97 2.60
C TYR A 58 -5.32 -4.84 3.98
N PRO A 59 -6.54 -5.36 4.15
CA PRO A 59 -7.30 -5.16 5.38
C PRO A 59 -6.71 -5.77 6.63
N LYS A 60 -6.28 -7.03 6.57
CA LYS A 60 -5.88 -7.70 7.81
C LYS A 60 -5.06 -8.95 7.56
N ASP A 61 -4.02 -9.15 8.37
CA ASP A 61 -3.19 -10.34 8.32
C ASP A 61 -4.01 -11.61 8.52
N ASN A 62 -3.57 -12.66 7.88
CA ASN A 62 -4.08 -14.02 8.11
C ASN A 62 -5.58 -14.19 7.80
N THR A 63 -6.12 -13.35 6.95
CA THR A 63 -7.46 -13.55 6.40
C THR A 63 -7.33 -14.21 5.03
N PRO A 64 -8.36 -14.91 4.52
CA PRO A 64 -8.22 -15.68 3.28
C PRO A 64 -7.74 -14.86 2.08
N GLY A 65 -8.37 -13.74 1.82
CA GLY A 65 -7.99 -12.92 0.67
C GLY A 65 -6.60 -12.32 0.81
N CYS A 66 -6.28 -11.82 1.99
CA CYS A 66 -4.97 -11.22 2.22
C CYS A 66 -3.86 -12.28 2.16
N THR A 67 -4.14 -13.48 2.62
CA THR A 67 -3.20 -14.59 2.52
C THR A 67 -2.96 -14.96 1.05
N THR A 68 -4.01 -15.05 0.25
CA THR A 68 -3.87 -15.34 -1.18
C THR A 68 -3.01 -14.28 -1.86
N GLN A 69 -3.30 -13.01 -1.60
CA GLN A 69 -2.54 -11.92 -2.19
C GLN A 69 -1.06 -11.97 -1.80
N ALA A 70 -0.79 -12.19 -0.52
CA ALA A 70 0.58 -12.26 -0.02
C ALA A 70 1.33 -13.43 -0.65
N GLN A 71 0.69 -14.58 -0.77
CA GLN A 71 1.32 -15.74 -1.38
C GLN A 71 1.62 -15.53 -2.87
N GLN A 72 0.78 -14.79 -3.57
CA GLN A 72 1.02 -14.50 -4.98
C GLN A 72 2.17 -13.51 -5.14
N PHE A 73 2.27 -12.50 -4.29
CA PHE A 73 3.45 -11.62 -4.30
C PHE A 73 4.71 -12.40 -3.92
N ARG A 74 4.59 -13.34 -2.97
CA ARG A 74 5.71 -14.20 -2.59
C ARG A 74 6.20 -15.01 -3.79
N ASP A 75 5.26 -15.64 -4.49
CA ASP A 75 5.61 -16.54 -5.59
C ASP A 75 6.22 -15.78 -6.79
N LEU A 76 5.86 -14.51 -6.96
CA LEU A 76 6.40 -13.68 -8.01
C LEU A 76 7.55 -12.78 -7.55
N HIS A 77 7.95 -12.90 -6.30
CA HIS A 77 8.94 -11.97 -5.73
C HIS A 77 10.26 -11.95 -6.49
N ALA A 78 10.72 -13.10 -6.95
CA ALA A 78 11.96 -13.16 -7.73
C ALA A 78 11.88 -12.29 -8.99
N GLU A 79 10.71 -12.23 -9.61
CA GLU A 79 10.50 -11.41 -10.80
C GLU A 79 10.51 -9.93 -10.46
N PHE A 80 9.93 -9.55 -9.30
CA PHE A 80 10.00 -8.17 -8.84
C PHE A 80 11.44 -7.77 -8.55
N ILE A 81 12.22 -8.66 -7.93
CA ILE A 81 13.63 -8.40 -7.65
C ILE A 81 14.40 -8.21 -8.95
N LYS A 82 14.13 -9.01 -9.96
CA LYS A 82 14.78 -8.84 -11.27
C LYS A 82 14.50 -7.48 -11.87
N ALA A 83 13.32 -6.96 -11.64
CA ALA A 83 12.94 -5.64 -12.13
C ALA A 83 13.51 -4.52 -11.24
N GLY A 84 14.25 -4.85 -10.20
CA GLY A 84 14.79 -3.86 -9.26
C GLY A 84 13.76 -3.29 -8.30
N CYS A 85 12.64 -3.97 -8.15
CA CYS A 85 11.49 -3.43 -7.44
C CYS A 85 11.44 -3.92 -5.99
N VAL A 86 11.18 -3.02 -5.07
CA VAL A 86 10.98 -3.35 -3.65
C VAL A 86 9.49 -3.56 -3.44
N VAL A 87 9.10 -4.65 -2.80
CA VAL A 87 7.69 -4.94 -2.52
C VAL A 87 7.45 -4.86 -1.02
N LEU A 88 6.42 -4.14 -0.62
CA LEU A 88 6.02 -4.03 0.79
C LEU A 88 4.52 -4.21 0.90
N GLY A 89 4.08 -5.02 1.85
CA GLY A 89 2.68 -5.09 2.23
C GLY A 89 2.42 -4.09 3.33
N VAL A 90 1.25 -3.47 3.35
CA VAL A 90 0.89 -2.46 4.34
C VAL A 90 -0.49 -2.74 4.91
N SER A 91 -0.58 -2.82 6.22
CA SER A 91 -1.87 -2.86 6.90
C SER A 91 -1.75 -2.20 8.26
N ARG A 92 -2.86 -2.10 8.97
CA ARG A 92 -2.88 -1.50 10.29
C ARG A 92 -2.62 -2.51 11.41
N ASP A 93 -2.24 -3.72 11.06
CA ASP A 93 -1.90 -4.74 12.04
C ASP A 93 -0.61 -4.40 12.76
N SER A 94 -0.42 -4.99 13.94
CA SER A 94 0.79 -4.75 14.73
C SER A 94 2.01 -5.43 14.13
N LEU A 95 3.18 -5.01 14.56
CA LEU A 95 4.42 -5.67 14.12
C LEU A 95 4.41 -7.14 14.50
N LYS A 96 3.88 -7.47 15.67
CA LYS A 96 3.83 -8.86 16.12
C LYS A 96 2.96 -9.70 15.18
N SER A 97 1.81 -9.18 14.80
CA SER A 97 0.94 -9.85 13.85
C SER A 97 1.65 -10.05 12.51
N HIS A 98 2.33 -9.01 12.03
CA HIS A 98 3.06 -9.09 10.78
C HIS A 98 4.22 -10.10 10.85
N GLU A 99 4.93 -10.15 11.95
CA GLU A 99 6.02 -11.13 12.11
C GLU A 99 5.48 -12.55 12.03
N ASN A 100 4.35 -12.80 12.69
CA ASN A 100 3.73 -14.11 12.66
C ASN A 100 3.22 -14.46 11.25
N PHE A 101 2.61 -13.51 10.59
CA PHE A 101 2.08 -13.70 9.24
C PHE A 101 3.23 -13.98 8.25
N LYS A 102 4.27 -13.18 8.32
CA LYS A 102 5.43 -13.35 7.47
C LYS A 102 6.08 -14.71 7.67
N ALA A 103 6.25 -15.13 8.91
CA ALA A 103 6.86 -16.42 9.22
C ALA A 103 5.97 -17.58 8.76
N LYS A 104 4.66 -17.45 8.99
CA LYS A 104 3.74 -18.54 8.67
C LYS A 104 3.71 -18.86 7.17
N PHE A 105 3.79 -17.85 6.35
CA PHE A 105 3.68 -18.04 4.90
C PHE A 105 4.99 -17.85 4.16
N GLY A 106 6.09 -17.65 4.88
CA GLY A 106 7.42 -17.53 4.27
C GLY A 106 7.52 -16.35 3.31
N LEU A 107 7.01 -15.19 3.71
CA LEU A 107 7.03 -14.02 2.84
C LEU A 107 8.46 -13.44 2.74
N PRO A 108 8.99 -13.28 1.53
CA PRO A 108 10.37 -12.79 1.36
C PRO A 108 10.49 -11.27 1.39
N PHE A 109 9.40 -10.57 1.60
CA PHE A 109 9.38 -9.11 1.66
C PHE A 109 8.87 -8.65 3.02
N GLU A 110 9.06 -7.38 3.31
CA GLU A 110 8.69 -6.85 4.63
C GLU A 110 7.24 -6.35 4.64
N LEU A 111 6.68 -6.27 5.83
CA LEU A 111 5.32 -5.78 6.03
C LEU A 111 5.36 -4.53 6.90
N VAL A 112 4.71 -3.47 6.44
CA VAL A 112 4.63 -2.20 7.15
C VAL A 112 3.49 -2.24 8.15
N SER A 113 3.78 -1.90 9.40
CA SER A 113 2.78 -1.82 10.46
C SER A 113 2.33 -0.36 10.58
N ASP A 114 1.18 -0.05 9.98
CA ASP A 114 0.65 1.31 9.95
C ASP A 114 -0.49 1.46 10.95
N ILE A 115 -0.20 1.16 12.21
CA ILE A 115 -1.22 1.14 13.28
C ILE A 115 -2.02 2.45 13.31
N GLU A 116 -1.34 3.58 13.20
CA GLU A 116 -2.00 4.88 13.24
C GLU A 116 -2.77 5.21 11.97
N GLY A 117 -2.56 4.44 10.93
CA GLY A 117 -3.23 4.69 9.66
C GLY A 117 -2.67 5.86 8.86
N THR A 118 -1.50 6.36 9.23
CA THR A 118 -0.92 7.53 8.57
C THR A 118 -0.63 7.27 7.10
N VAL A 119 0.02 6.16 6.79
CA VAL A 119 0.36 5.83 5.42
C VAL A 119 -0.91 5.47 4.64
N CYS A 120 -1.82 4.75 5.28
CA CYS A 120 -3.09 4.40 4.65
C CYS A 120 -3.89 5.65 4.26
N ARG A 121 -3.91 6.66 5.11
CA ARG A 121 -4.61 7.90 4.79
C ARG A 121 -3.90 8.70 3.71
N MET A 122 -2.56 8.64 3.70
CA MET A 122 -1.79 9.32 2.68
C MET A 122 -2.14 8.83 1.28
N PHE A 123 -2.42 7.55 1.13
CA PHE A 123 -2.80 6.97 -0.14
C PHE A 123 -4.31 6.85 -0.33
N ASP A 124 -5.09 7.37 0.61
CA ASP A 124 -6.54 7.42 0.53
C ASP A 124 -7.16 6.03 0.36
N VAL A 125 -6.74 5.10 1.18
CA VAL A 125 -7.28 3.74 1.16
C VAL A 125 -8.12 3.41 2.40
N VAL A 126 -8.34 4.37 3.29
CA VAL A 126 -9.20 4.18 4.46
C VAL A 126 -10.63 4.53 4.05
N LYS A 127 -11.51 3.56 4.07
CA LYS A 127 -12.87 3.72 3.59
C LYS A 127 -13.87 3.24 4.62
N ASN A 128 -15.09 3.78 4.54
CA ASN A 128 -16.18 3.29 5.36
C ASN A 128 -16.66 1.97 4.78
N LYS A 129 -16.80 0.98 5.64
CA LYS A 129 -17.30 -0.34 5.26
C LYS A 129 -18.45 -0.72 6.19
N MET A 130 -19.37 -1.54 5.67
CA MET A 130 -20.43 -2.10 6.49
C MET A 130 -19.99 -3.48 6.95
N LEU A 131 -19.97 -3.70 8.25
CA LEU A 131 -19.62 -4.98 8.82
C LEU A 131 -20.62 -5.33 9.88
N TYR A 132 -21.37 -6.40 9.68
CA TYR A 132 -22.43 -6.82 10.61
C TYR A 132 -23.42 -5.68 10.92
N GLY A 133 -23.78 -4.93 9.89
CA GLY A 133 -24.73 -3.82 10.03
C GLY A 133 -24.15 -2.54 10.61
N LYS A 134 -22.86 -2.50 10.93
CA LYS A 134 -22.24 -1.31 11.49
C LYS A 134 -21.25 -0.71 10.51
N LYS A 135 -21.15 0.62 10.52
CA LYS A 135 -20.14 1.30 9.72
C LYS A 135 -18.80 1.21 10.46
N VAL A 136 -17.80 0.71 9.79
CA VAL A 136 -16.44 0.68 10.31
C VAL A 136 -15.49 1.25 9.30
N LEU A 137 -14.37 1.79 9.76
CA LEU A 137 -13.31 2.21 8.84
C LEU A 137 -12.45 0.99 8.55
N GLY A 138 -12.17 0.77 7.30
CA GLY A 138 -11.31 -0.33 6.89
C GLY A 138 -10.45 0.08 5.71
N ILE A 139 -9.50 -0.78 5.38
CA ILE A 139 -8.61 -0.53 4.26
C ILE A 139 -9.23 -1.09 2.98
N GLU A 140 -9.31 -0.25 1.95
CA GLU A 140 -9.69 -0.70 0.62
C GLU A 140 -8.45 -1.30 -0.02
N ARG A 141 -8.54 -2.56 -0.41
CA ARG A 141 -7.40 -3.27 -1.01
C ARG A 141 -6.93 -2.53 -2.25
N SER A 142 -5.74 -1.99 -2.20
CA SER A 142 -5.20 -1.17 -3.28
C SER A 142 -3.70 -1.35 -3.37
N THR A 143 -3.16 -1.24 -4.56
CA THR A 143 -1.72 -1.37 -4.76
C THR A 143 -1.22 -0.17 -5.56
N PHE A 144 -0.02 0.27 -5.24
CA PHE A 144 0.58 1.45 -5.84
C PHE A 144 2.00 1.16 -6.29
N LEU A 145 2.34 1.65 -7.48
CA LEU A 145 3.70 1.55 -7.99
C LEU A 145 4.32 2.94 -7.98
N ILE A 146 5.39 3.10 -7.20
CA ILE A 146 6.14 4.35 -7.12
C ILE A 146 7.44 4.11 -7.91
N ASP A 147 7.74 5.01 -8.83
CA ASP A 147 8.92 4.81 -9.66
C ASP A 147 10.22 5.21 -8.93
N ALA A 148 11.34 4.99 -9.58
CA ALA A 148 12.66 5.24 -8.99
C ALA A 148 12.88 6.71 -8.61
N THR A 149 12.10 7.62 -9.15
CA THR A 149 12.22 9.04 -8.82
C THR A 149 11.22 9.49 -7.75
N GLY A 150 10.42 8.56 -7.23
CA GLY A 150 9.47 8.89 -6.17
C GLY A 150 8.10 9.33 -6.66
N VAL A 151 7.82 9.17 -7.95
CA VAL A 151 6.53 9.56 -8.53
C VAL A 151 5.61 8.36 -8.59
N LEU A 152 4.36 8.55 -8.18
CA LEU A 152 3.35 7.50 -8.28
C LEU A 152 2.99 7.30 -9.75
N ARG A 153 3.28 6.12 -10.27
CA ARG A 153 3.10 5.84 -11.69
C ARG A 153 1.85 5.05 -12.00
N HIS A 154 1.41 4.23 -11.07
CA HIS A 154 0.23 3.40 -11.32
C HIS A 154 -0.47 3.11 -10.01
N GLU A 155 -1.79 2.98 -10.09
CA GLU A 155 -2.57 2.57 -8.93
C GLU A 155 -3.61 1.53 -9.36
N TRP A 156 -3.83 0.56 -8.50
CA TRP A 156 -4.88 -0.46 -8.67
C TRP A 156 -5.75 -0.35 -7.43
N ARG A 157 -6.88 0.37 -7.54
CA ARG A 157 -7.75 0.60 -6.39
C ARG A 157 -8.88 -0.41 -6.34
N ALA A 158 -9.32 -0.73 -5.13
CA ALA A 158 -10.39 -1.69 -4.89
C ALA A 158 -10.15 -2.99 -5.65
N THR A 159 -8.92 -3.43 -5.67
CA THR A 159 -8.52 -4.57 -6.46
C THR A 159 -8.86 -5.88 -5.77
N LYS A 160 -8.93 -6.94 -6.53
CA LYS A 160 -9.10 -8.27 -5.97
C LYS A 160 -7.77 -8.81 -5.50
N ALA A 161 -7.82 -9.68 -4.48
CA ALA A 161 -6.61 -10.30 -3.98
C ALA A 161 -5.99 -11.21 -5.04
N ASP A 162 -6.81 -12.04 -5.66
CA ASP A 162 -6.32 -12.98 -6.66
C ASP A 162 -5.98 -12.25 -7.95
N GLY A 163 -4.79 -12.50 -8.47
CA GLY A 163 -4.34 -11.90 -9.72
C GLY A 163 -3.70 -10.53 -9.58
N ASN A 164 -3.76 -9.89 -8.42
CA ASN A 164 -3.21 -8.55 -8.26
C ASN A 164 -1.69 -8.53 -8.46
N ALA A 165 -0.96 -9.48 -7.87
CA ALA A 165 0.50 -9.49 -7.99
C ALA A 165 0.94 -9.62 -9.45
N ALA A 166 0.27 -10.46 -10.23
CA ALA A 166 0.59 -10.63 -11.64
C ALA A 166 0.29 -9.35 -12.44
N ALA A 167 -0.82 -8.69 -12.12
CA ALA A 167 -1.19 -7.44 -12.79
C ALA A 167 -0.16 -6.34 -12.53
N VAL A 168 0.35 -6.29 -11.30
CA VAL A 168 1.33 -5.29 -10.93
C VAL A 168 2.68 -5.56 -11.59
N LEU A 169 3.04 -6.81 -11.74
CA LEU A 169 4.32 -7.19 -12.33
C LEU A 169 4.38 -6.79 -13.81
N ASP A 170 3.26 -6.79 -14.48
CA ASP A 170 3.21 -6.31 -15.83
C ASP A 170 3.37 -4.79 -15.87
#